data_fe46a06ab2fe8283d4d577e6929d595b
#
_entry.id   fe46a06ab2fe8283d4d577e6929d595b
#
_cell.length_a   1.000
_cell.length_b   1.000
_cell.length_c   1.000
_cell.angle_alpha   90.00
_cell.angle_beta   90.00
_cell.angle_gamma   90.00
#
_symmetry.space_group_name_H-M   'P 1'
#
loop_
_entity.id
_entity.type
_entity.pdbx_description
1 polymer ?
#
loop_
_entity_poly.entity_id
_entity_poly.type
_entity_poly.pdbx_seq_one_letter_code
_entity_poly.pdbx_strand_id
1 'polypeptide(L)'
;MSGLEARGLTRSHLGLDGEHHVAVRGVDLSLAPGENVALIGRSGCGKTTLLRALLLLDSPGLQDRGEVLLDGEVVRRGGARRLRAFRRAVQYVPQEAAATLDPRRSVLAQVTTPLRTLGVVGDRDEAAHRARKMLGSLDVPRDTWDSRPHEISGGQAQRVSIARALALSPRYLLLDEPVSGLDPALRRQTLDLLASIEIGTETASTPDRSNRGGKDEPAARPAPAPAADCAVPAPAADCAVPAPALLVVSHDLAAVARVCRRALVMDDGAIVEDAPMHHILTQPSHPATRALRDAVPTLPTATTD
;
A
#
# COMPACT_ATOMS: atom_id res chain seq x y z
N MET A 1 17.09 -1.04 12.59
CA MET A 1 16.60 -0.13 11.54
C MET A 1 15.07 -0.18 11.58
N SER A 2 14.39 0.92 11.39
CA SER A 2 12.92 0.93 11.29
C SER A 2 12.51 0.62 9.85
N GLY A 3 11.63 -0.37 9.63
CA GLY A 3 11.26 -0.78 8.29
C GLY A 3 10.39 -2.03 8.30
N LEU A 4 9.86 -2.40 7.13
CA LEU A 4 9.31 -3.72 6.87
C LEU A 4 10.41 -4.57 6.22
N GLU A 5 10.75 -5.69 6.83
CA GLU A 5 11.85 -6.54 6.37
C GLU A 5 11.39 -7.99 6.18
N ALA A 6 11.99 -8.65 5.22
CA ALA A 6 12.03 -10.10 5.12
C ALA A 6 13.47 -10.58 5.31
N ARG A 7 13.69 -11.65 6.06
CA ARG A 7 15.01 -12.25 6.24
C ARG A 7 14.96 -13.73 5.92
N GLY A 8 15.73 -14.14 4.93
CA GLY A 8 15.88 -15.52 4.49
C GLY A 8 14.57 -16.20 4.12
N LEU A 9 13.57 -15.47 3.59
CA LEU A 9 12.26 -16.04 3.28
C LEU A 9 12.36 -17.11 2.22
N THR A 10 11.99 -18.33 2.60
CA THR A 10 11.85 -19.48 1.70
C THR A 10 10.42 -19.99 1.76
N ARG A 11 9.79 -20.18 0.60
CA ARG A 11 8.43 -20.69 0.49
C ARG A 11 8.33 -21.72 -0.63
N SER A 12 7.65 -22.81 -0.33
CA SER A 12 7.36 -23.88 -1.28
C SER A 12 5.87 -24.12 -1.40
N HIS A 13 5.46 -24.71 -2.49
CA HIS A 13 4.11 -25.21 -2.69
C HIS A 13 4.16 -26.62 -3.26
N LEU A 14 3.14 -27.40 -2.97
CA LEU A 14 2.97 -28.73 -3.54
C LEU A 14 2.44 -28.56 -4.97
N GLY A 15 3.21 -29.03 -5.96
CA GLY A 15 2.79 -29.06 -7.36
C GLY A 15 1.70 -30.10 -7.62
N LEU A 16 1.08 -30.04 -8.80
CA LEU A 16 0.11 -31.04 -9.25
C LEU A 16 0.74 -32.43 -9.47
N ASP A 17 2.05 -32.47 -9.65
CA ASP A 17 2.89 -33.66 -9.73
C ASP A 17 3.17 -34.29 -8.36
N GLY A 18 2.75 -33.68 -7.26
CA GLY A 18 3.04 -34.10 -5.90
C GLY A 18 4.43 -33.72 -5.40
N GLU A 19 5.22 -32.98 -6.20
CA GLU A 19 6.53 -32.49 -5.80
C GLU A 19 6.48 -31.12 -5.15
N HIS A 20 7.46 -30.83 -4.28
CA HIS A 20 7.61 -29.53 -3.64
C HIS A 20 8.41 -28.59 -4.54
N HIS A 21 7.74 -27.57 -5.07
CA HIS A 21 8.38 -26.51 -5.84
C HIS A 21 8.68 -25.31 -4.95
N VAL A 22 9.95 -24.91 -4.92
CA VAL A 22 10.37 -23.72 -4.15
C VAL A 22 10.07 -22.47 -4.96
N ALA A 23 9.07 -21.69 -4.52
CA ALA A 23 8.63 -20.47 -5.18
C ALA A 23 9.38 -19.21 -4.69
N VAL A 24 9.95 -19.23 -3.48
CA VAL A 24 10.76 -18.16 -2.90
C VAL A 24 11.96 -18.80 -2.25
N ARG A 25 13.17 -18.34 -2.57
CA ARG A 25 14.46 -18.99 -2.23
C ARG A 25 15.34 -18.06 -1.41
N GLY A 26 15.20 -18.09 -0.08
CA GLY A 26 16.09 -17.35 0.83
C GLY A 26 16.12 -15.85 0.58
N VAL A 27 14.95 -15.26 0.31
CA VAL A 27 14.85 -13.85 -0.06
C VAL A 27 15.04 -12.95 1.17
N ASP A 28 15.95 -12.00 1.05
CA ASP A 28 16.09 -10.83 1.91
C ASP A 28 15.53 -9.61 1.20
N LEU A 29 14.70 -8.82 1.91
CA LEU A 29 14.08 -7.60 1.40
C LEU A 29 13.94 -6.60 2.53
N SER A 30 14.21 -5.33 2.25
CA SER A 30 13.95 -4.23 3.17
C SER A 30 13.20 -3.10 2.48
N LEU A 31 12.19 -2.57 3.16
CA LEU A 31 11.39 -1.42 2.74
C LEU A 31 11.46 -0.38 3.87
N ALA A 32 12.16 0.71 3.63
CA ALA A 32 12.28 1.80 4.59
C ALA A 32 10.99 2.65 4.63
N PRO A 33 10.69 3.36 5.73
CA PRO A 33 9.56 4.29 5.79
C PRO A 33 9.65 5.35 4.69
N GLY A 34 8.54 5.56 3.96
CA GLY A 34 8.45 6.54 2.87
C GLY A 34 9.20 6.14 1.60
N GLU A 35 9.77 4.94 1.52
CA GLU A 35 10.46 4.46 0.33
C GLU A 35 9.48 3.81 -0.65
N ASN A 36 9.63 4.08 -1.96
CA ASN A 36 8.87 3.44 -3.02
C ASN A 36 9.74 2.48 -3.81
N VAL A 37 9.46 1.20 -3.66
CA VAL A 37 10.22 0.08 -4.24
C VAL A 37 9.36 -0.69 -5.21
N ALA A 38 9.89 -0.98 -6.40
CA ALA A 38 9.28 -1.91 -7.33
C ALA A 38 9.80 -3.34 -7.09
N LEU A 39 8.93 -4.32 -7.12
CA LEU A 39 9.30 -5.73 -7.23
C LEU A 39 8.89 -6.22 -8.62
N ILE A 40 9.86 -6.39 -9.49
CA ILE A 40 9.66 -6.74 -10.89
C ILE A 40 10.21 -8.14 -11.21
N GLY A 41 9.66 -8.77 -12.23
CA GLY A 41 10.07 -10.10 -12.67
C GLY A 41 9.02 -10.73 -13.57
N ARG A 42 9.40 -11.82 -14.24
CA ARG A 42 8.50 -12.56 -15.13
C ARG A 42 7.32 -13.15 -14.37
N SER A 43 6.24 -13.46 -15.08
CA SER A 43 5.12 -14.18 -14.49
C SER A 43 5.60 -15.54 -13.93
N GLY A 44 5.10 -15.91 -12.74
CA GLY A 44 5.46 -17.18 -12.09
C GLY A 44 6.79 -17.17 -11.31
N CYS A 45 7.60 -16.10 -11.31
CA CYS A 45 8.88 -16.08 -10.60
C CYS A 45 8.77 -15.97 -9.06
N GLY A 46 7.57 -15.95 -8.47
CA GLY A 46 7.38 -15.98 -7.01
C GLY A 46 6.93 -14.67 -6.34
N LYS A 47 6.72 -13.56 -7.09
CA LYS A 47 6.37 -12.23 -6.53
C LYS A 47 5.15 -12.25 -5.60
N THR A 48 4.03 -12.80 -6.06
CA THR A 48 2.80 -12.89 -5.26
C THR A 48 2.98 -13.81 -4.04
N THR A 49 3.80 -14.87 -4.17
CA THR A 49 4.15 -15.73 -3.04
C THR A 49 4.97 -14.98 -2.01
N LEU A 50 5.94 -14.18 -2.43
CA LEU A 50 6.72 -13.31 -1.55
C LEU A 50 5.84 -12.29 -0.84
N LEU A 51 4.92 -11.62 -1.58
CA LEU A 51 3.95 -10.69 -0.96
C LEU A 51 3.07 -11.37 0.09
N ARG A 52 2.54 -12.56 -0.21
CA ARG A 52 1.73 -13.32 0.77
C ARG A 52 2.53 -13.69 2.00
N ALA A 53 3.80 -14.04 1.83
CA ALA A 53 4.70 -14.35 2.95
C ALA A 53 4.97 -13.10 3.80
N LEU A 54 5.26 -11.94 3.19
CA LEU A 54 5.42 -10.65 3.87
C LEU A 54 4.18 -10.25 4.67
N LEU A 55 2.99 -10.54 4.16
CA LEU A 55 1.71 -10.24 4.80
C LEU A 55 1.28 -11.29 5.83
N LEU A 56 2.06 -12.37 5.98
CA LEU A 56 1.72 -13.53 6.82
C LEU A 56 0.37 -14.18 6.41
N LEU A 57 0.02 -14.10 5.12
CA LEU A 57 -1.21 -14.66 4.55
C LEU A 57 -1.02 -16.08 3.99
N ASP A 58 0.20 -16.56 3.95
CA ASP A 58 0.57 -17.93 3.60
C ASP A 58 0.44 -18.86 4.81
N SER A 59 0.43 -20.16 4.54
CA SER A 59 0.55 -21.23 5.56
C SER A 59 1.86 -21.97 5.31
N PRO A 60 2.95 -21.59 6.00
CA PRO A 60 4.27 -22.16 5.75
C PRO A 60 4.28 -23.68 6.03
N GLY A 61 4.88 -24.42 5.10
CA GLY A 61 5.14 -25.85 5.25
C GLY A 61 6.39 -26.13 6.10
N LEU A 62 6.71 -27.40 6.27
CA LEU A 62 7.85 -27.84 7.09
C LEU A 62 9.22 -27.39 6.54
N GLN A 63 9.32 -27.15 5.24
CA GLN A 63 10.55 -26.71 4.57
C GLN A 63 10.66 -25.18 4.48
N ASP A 64 9.58 -24.45 4.79
CA ASP A 64 9.55 -23.02 4.69
C ASP A 64 10.29 -22.38 5.87
N ARG A 65 11.05 -21.32 5.57
CA ARG A 65 11.94 -20.67 6.52
C ARG A 65 11.85 -19.13 6.40
N GLY A 66 12.58 -18.48 7.28
CA GLY A 66 12.73 -17.03 7.31
C GLY A 66 11.64 -16.32 8.09
N GLU A 67 11.88 -15.05 8.32
CA GLU A 67 11.10 -14.21 9.22
C GLU A 67 10.70 -12.90 8.54
N VAL A 68 9.56 -12.36 8.99
CA VAL A 68 9.12 -11.01 8.65
C VAL A 68 9.31 -10.14 9.88
N LEU A 69 9.94 -8.98 9.72
CA LEU A 69 10.16 -8.03 10.79
C LEU A 69 9.46 -6.71 10.48
N LEU A 70 8.94 -6.08 11.52
CA LEU A 70 8.45 -4.71 11.49
C LEU A 70 9.23 -3.92 12.54
N ASP A 71 9.96 -2.89 12.11
CA ASP A 71 10.83 -2.07 12.98
C ASP A 71 11.88 -2.88 13.76
N GLY A 72 12.40 -3.92 13.13
CA GLY A 72 13.42 -4.79 13.73
C GLY A 72 12.85 -5.88 14.63
N GLU A 73 11.54 -5.89 14.90
CA GLU A 73 10.88 -6.92 15.70
C GLU A 73 10.25 -8.00 14.82
N VAL A 74 10.49 -9.27 15.15
CA VAL A 74 9.90 -10.40 14.42
C VAL A 74 8.39 -10.44 14.62
N VAL A 75 7.66 -10.35 13.51
CA VAL A 75 6.20 -10.46 13.51
C VAL A 75 5.80 -11.93 13.59
N ARG A 76 5.38 -12.36 14.75
CA ARG A 76 4.96 -13.76 14.96
C ARG A 76 3.53 -13.96 14.49
N ARG A 77 3.29 -15.04 13.76
CA ARG A 77 1.95 -15.48 13.35
C ARG A 77 1.02 -15.67 14.54
N GLY A 78 -0.25 -15.45 14.32
CA GLY A 78 -1.26 -15.59 15.39
C GLY A 78 -2.64 -15.13 14.97
N GLY A 79 -3.58 -15.15 15.90
CA GLY A 79 -4.96 -14.72 15.68
C GLY A 79 -5.09 -13.22 15.41
N ALA A 80 -6.30 -12.80 15.04
CA ALA A 80 -6.62 -11.42 14.63
C ALA A 80 -6.17 -10.35 15.63
N ARG A 81 -6.27 -10.61 16.93
CA ARG A 81 -5.84 -9.67 17.98
C ARG A 81 -4.33 -9.44 17.96
N ARG A 82 -3.55 -10.52 17.83
CA ARG A 82 -2.08 -10.44 17.82
C ARG A 82 -1.56 -9.70 16.59
N LEU A 83 -2.17 -9.94 15.42
CA LEU A 83 -1.76 -9.31 14.18
C LEU A 83 -2.41 -7.95 13.91
N ARG A 84 -3.22 -7.42 14.85
CA ARG A 84 -3.95 -6.16 14.64
C ARG A 84 -3.02 -4.99 14.35
N ALA A 85 -1.98 -4.80 15.16
CA ALA A 85 -1.01 -3.71 14.97
C ALA A 85 -0.27 -3.82 13.63
N PHE A 86 0.19 -5.02 13.29
CA PHE A 86 0.82 -5.31 12.00
C PHE A 86 -0.13 -5.01 10.83
N ARG A 87 -1.37 -5.49 10.88
CA ARG A 87 -2.39 -5.26 9.85
C ARG A 87 -2.83 -3.80 9.72
N ARG A 88 -2.64 -2.99 10.75
CA ARG A 88 -2.84 -1.53 10.65
C ARG A 88 -1.66 -0.87 9.94
N ALA A 89 -0.44 -1.29 10.27
CA ALA A 89 0.77 -0.73 9.70
C ALA A 89 1.02 -1.15 8.25
N VAL A 90 0.67 -2.39 7.89
CA VAL A 90 0.92 -2.98 6.57
C VAL A 90 -0.40 -3.33 5.90
N GLN A 91 -0.68 -2.67 4.78
CA GLN A 91 -1.88 -2.89 4.00
C GLN A 91 -1.56 -3.46 2.62
N TYR A 92 -2.56 -4.10 2.00
CA TYR A 92 -2.41 -4.82 0.75
C TYR A 92 -3.55 -4.52 -0.22
N VAL A 93 -3.19 -4.26 -1.47
CA VAL A 93 -4.12 -4.16 -2.60
C VAL A 93 -3.76 -5.28 -3.58
N PRO A 94 -4.60 -6.31 -3.72
CA PRO A 94 -4.33 -7.45 -4.61
C PRO A 94 -4.57 -7.10 -6.07
N GLN A 95 -4.07 -7.95 -6.97
CA GLN A 95 -4.16 -7.81 -8.42
C GLN A 95 -5.60 -7.61 -8.92
N GLU A 96 -6.54 -8.43 -8.44
CA GLU A 96 -7.96 -8.31 -8.74
C GLU A 96 -8.69 -7.60 -7.60
N ALA A 97 -8.30 -6.35 -7.33
CA ALA A 97 -8.81 -5.61 -6.19
C ALA A 97 -10.35 -5.54 -6.14
N ALA A 98 -11.00 -5.42 -7.30
CA ALA A 98 -12.46 -5.42 -7.42
C ALA A 98 -13.09 -6.72 -6.90
N ALA A 99 -12.49 -7.87 -7.19
CA ALA A 99 -12.98 -9.18 -6.77
C ALA A 99 -12.84 -9.40 -5.25
N THR A 100 -12.02 -8.60 -4.55
CA THR A 100 -11.82 -8.69 -3.09
C THR A 100 -12.79 -7.84 -2.28
N LEU A 101 -13.64 -7.06 -2.94
CA LEU A 101 -14.71 -6.34 -2.27
C LEU A 101 -15.85 -7.30 -1.90
N ASP A 102 -16.37 -7.16 -0.68
CA ASP A 102 -17.52 -7.96 -0.24
C ASP A 102 -18.77 -7.57 -1.06
N PRO A 103 -19.33 -8.47 -1.90
CA PRO A 103 -20.45 -8.14 -2.77
C PRO A 103 -21.73 -7.75 -2.03
N ARG A 104 -21.81 -8.02 -0.73
CA ARG A 104 -22.96 -7.71 0.13
C ARG A 104 -22.90 -6.33 0.76
N ARG A 105 -21.75 -5.65 0.69
CA ARG A 105 -21.49 -4.37 1.35
C ARG A 105 -21.47 -3.24 0.34
N SER A 106 -21.97 -2.08 0.75
CA SER A 106 -21.82 -0.87 -0.04
C SER A 106 -20.36 -0.38 -0.10
N VAL A 107 -20.04 0.43 -1.09
CA VAL A 107 -18.73 1.09 -1.27
C VAL A 107 -18.28 1.77 0.04
N LEU A 108 -19.17 2.55 0.66
CA LEU A 108 -18.85 3.20 1.94
C LEU A 108 -18.56 2.18 3.04
N ALA A 109 -19.31 1.09 3.10
CA ALA A 109 -19.11 0.03 4.09
C ALA A 109 -17.81 -0.76 3.88
N GLN A 110 -17.31 -0.86 2.64
CA GLN A 110 -15.99 -1.46 2.34
C GLN A 110 -14.87 -0.73 3.08
N VAL A 111 -14.95 0.60 3.16
CA VAL A 111 -13.91 1.43 3.78
C VAL A 111 -14.14 1.61 5.28
N THR A 112 -15.39 1.76 5.74
CA THR A 112 -15.69 1.98 7.17
C THR A 112 -15.44 0.74 8.02
N THR A 113 -15.66 -0.46 7.49
CA THR A 113 -15.54 -1.70 8.26
C THR A 113 -14.12 -1.93 8.79
N PRO A 114 -13.04 -1.86 7.98
CA PRO A 114 -11.67 -2.05 8.48
C PRO A 114 -11.28 -0.99 9.51
N LEU A 115 -11.69 0.26 9.36
CA LEU A 115 -11.45 1.33 10.33
C LEU A 115 -11.89 0.94 11.73
N ARG A 116 -13.07 0.32 11.83
CA ARG A 116 -13.65 -0.12 13.10
C ARG A 116 -13.06 -1.45 13.58
N THR A 117 -12.95 -2.45 12.71
CA THR A 117 -12.50 -3.81 13.09
C THR A 117 -11.03 -3.83 13.49
N LEU A 118 -10.20 -3.00 12.89
CA LEU A 118 -8.80 -2.83 13.28
C LEU A 118 -8.61 -1.81 14.42
N GLY A 119 -9.69 -1.18 14.88
CA GLY A 119 -9.66 -0.25 16.02
C GLY A 119 -8.88 1.04 15.72
N VAL A 120 -8.94 1.53 14.47
CA VAL A 120 -8.40 2.84 14.10
C VAL A 120 -9.32 3.94 14.61
N VAL A 121 -10.63 3.70 14.50
CA VAL A 121 -11.69 4.59 14.97
C VAL A 121 -12.70 3.78 15.76
N GLY A 122 -13.10 4.28 16.92
CA GLY A 122 -14.11 3.63 17.78
C GLY A 122 -15.53 4.00 17.37
N ASP A 123 -15.75 5.27 17.03
CA ASP A 123 -17.04 5.80 16.68
C ASP A 123 -17.44 5.48 15.23
N ARG A 124 -18.75 5.28 15.02
CA ARG A 124 -19.30 4.92 13.70
C ARG A 124 -19.35 6.11 12.75
N ASP A 125 -19.70 7.28 13.26
CA ASP A 125 -19.87 8.48 12.45
C ASP A 125 -18.51 9.04 12.04
N GLU A 126 -17.53 9.00 12.94
CA GLU A 126 -16.13 9.32 12.61
C GLU A 126 -15.56 8.36 11.55
N ALA A 127 -15.81 7.05 11.68
CA ALA A 127 -15.38 6.09 10.66
C ALA A 127 -16.02 6.38 9.29
N ALA A 128 -17.31 6.73 9.27
CA ALA A 128 -18.02 7.12 8.05
C ALA A 128 -17.49 8.45 7.48
N HIS A 129 -17.20 9.44 8.33
CA HIS A 129 -16.59 10.71 7.90
C HIS A 129 -15.23 10.47 7.25
N ARG A 130 -14.35 9.71 7.90
CA ARG A 130 -13.01 9.38 7.38
C ARG A 130 -13.09 8.61 6.07
N ALA A 131 -14.01 7.65 5.96
CA ALA A 131 -14.22 6.88 4.74
C ALA A 131 -14.69 7.77 3.58
N ARG A 132 -15.67 8.68 3.83
CA ARG A 132 -16.14 9.64 2.81
C ARG A 132 -15.03 10.58 2.34
N LYS A 133 -14.21 11.09 3.27
CA LYS A 133 -13.04 11.92 2.93
C LYS A 133 -12.07 11.15 2.02
N MET A 134 -11.75 9.89 2.37
CA MET A 134 -10.84 9.06 1.58
C MET A 134 -11.42 8.71 0.20
N LEU A 135 -12.69 8.32 0.10
CA LEU A 135 -13.35 8.06 -1.18
C LEU A 135 -13.37 9.29 -2.07
N GLY A 136 -13.63 10.47 -1.49
CA GLY A 136 -13.61 11.75 -2.22
C GLY A 136 -12.22 12.13 -2.72
N SER A 137 -11.15 11.90 -1.92
CA SER A 137 -9.77 12.20 -2.34
C SER A 137 -9.26 11.28 -3.46
N LEU A 138 -9.92 10.15 -3.70
CA LEU A 138 -9.63 9.21 -4.78
C LEU A 138 -10.62 9.31 -5.94
N ASP A 139 -11.37 10.39 -6.03
CA ASP A 139 -12.36 10.65 -7.08
C ASP A 139 -13.39 9.51 -7.27
N VAL A 140 -13.79 8.85 -6.17
CA VAL A 140 -14.92 7.92 -6.21
C VAL A 140 -16.22 8.73 -6.16
N PRO A 141 -17.10 8.64 -7.19
CA PRO A 141 -18.31 9.44 -7.27
C PRO A 141 -19.22 9.25 -6.05
N ARG A 142 -19.79 10.34 -5.53
CA ARG A 142 -20.59 10.32 -4.30
C ARG A 142 -21.87 9.50 -4.42
N ASP A 143 -22.47 9.50 -5.58
CA ASP A 143 -23.66 8.73 -5.92
C ASP A 143 -23.45 7.22 -5.90
N THR A 144 -22.19 6.77 -6.00
CA THR A 144 -21.84 5.35 -5.94
C THR A 144 -21.52 4.85 -4.52
N TRP A 145 -21.49 5.72 -3.49
CA TRP A 145 -21.04 5.29 -2.16
C TRP A 145 -21.95 4.29 -1.46
N ASP A 146 -23.25 4.33 -1.79
CA ASP A 146 -24.24 3.37 -1.29
C ASP A 146 -24.42 2.17 -2.23
N SER A 147 -23.82 2.21 -3.43
CA SER A 147 -23.82 1.12 -4.40
C SER A 147 -22.97 -0.07 -3.93
N ARG A 148 -23.26 -1.24 -4.48
CA ARG A 148 -22.49 -2.47 -4.26
C ARG A 148 -21.38 -2.62 -5.32
N PRO A 149 -20.36 -3.47 -5.09
CA PRO A 149 -19.24 -3.63 -6.02
C PRO A 149 -19.61 -4.00 -7.44
N HIS A 150 -20.71 -4.72 -7.67
CA HIS A 150 -21.19 -5.10 -9.00
C HIS A 150 -21.96 -3.99 -9.74
N GLU A 151 -22.26 -2.89 -9.07
CA GLU A 151 -22.96 -1.72 -9.62
C GLU A 151 -22.00 -0.60 -10.03
N ILE A 152 -20.70 -0.76 -9.80
CA ILE A 152 -19.67 0.22 -10.12
C ILE A 152 -18.70 -0.31 -11.16
N SER A 153 -17.99 0.59 -11.85
CA SER A 153 -16.99 0.19 -12.84
C SER A 153 -15.75 -0.46 -12.18
N GLY A 154 -15.01 -1.26 -12.96
CA GLY A 154 -13.77 -1.89 -12.47
C GLY A 154 -12.75 -0.88 -11.93
N GLY A 155 -12.65 0.29 -12.57
CA GLY A 155 -11.76 1.36 -12.11
C GLY A 155 -12.25 2.02 -10.82
N GLN A 156 -13.55 2.19 -10.65
CA GLN A 156 -14.11 2.66 -9.38
C GLN A 156 -13.86 1.63 -8.28
N ALA A 157 -14.06 0.35 -8.54
CA ALA A 157 -13.78 -0.73 -7.60
C ALA A 157 -12.28 -0.79 -7.20
N GLN A 158 -11.37 -0.55 -8.15
CA GLN A 158 -9.95 -0.42 -7.89
C GLN A 158 -9.66 0.75 -6.92
N ARG A 159 -10.21 1.92 -7.19
CA ARG A 159 -10.07 3.10 -6.31
C ARG A 159 -10.66 2.85 -4.92
N VAL A 160 -11.80 2.18 -4.82
CA VAL A 160 -12.40 1.77 -3.55
C VAL A 160 -11.48 0.83 -2.76
N SER A 161 -10.80 -0.10 -3.42
CA SER A 161 -9.84 -1.00 -2.77
C SER A 161 -8.60 -0.25 -2.25
N ILE A 162 -8.10 0.72 -3.03
CA ILE A 162 -7.02 1.62 -2.58
C ILE A 162 -7.50 2.49 -1.42
N ALA A 163 -8.71 3.08 -1.51
CA ALA A 163 -9.33 3.86 -0.43
C ALA A 163 -9.44 3.05 0.86
N ARG A 164 -9.88 1.80 0.76
CA ARG A 164 -9.99 0.88 1.89
C ARG A 164 -8.66 0.67 2.61
N ALA A 165 -7.58 0.52 1.86
CA ALA A 165 -6.24 0.35 2.40
C ALA A 165 -5.71 1.66 3.02
N LEU A 166 -5.79 2.78 2.30
CA LEU A 166 -5.25 4.08 2.72
C LEU A 166 -6.02 4.71 3.90
N ALA A 167 -7.33 4.44 4.03
CA ALA A 167 -8.15 4.96 5.14
C ALA A 167 -7.60 4.57 6.52
N LEU A 168 -6.88 3.45 6.60
CA LEU A 168 -6.23 2.98 7.82
C LEU A 168 -4.97 3.78 8.19
N SER A 169 -4.51 4.70 7.32
CA SER A 169 -3.21 5.39 7.41
C SER A 169 -2.06 4.41 7.62
N PRO A 170 -1.87 3.46 6.71
CA PRO A 170 -0.83 2.45 6.82
C PRO A 170 0.55 3.10 6.70
N ARG A 171 1.56 2.46 7.29
CA ARG A 171 2.97 2.84 7.10
C ARG A 171 3.57 2.21 5.84
N TYR A 172 3.02 1.08 5.43
CA TYR A 172 3.45 0.30 4.27
C TYR A 172 2.22 -0.13 3.47
N LEU A 173 2.25 0.11 2.17
CA LEU A 173 1.22 -0.30 1.23
C LEU A 173 1.83 -1.20 0.16
N LEU A 174 1.43 -2.46 0.15
CA LEU A 174 1.86 -3.46 -0.81
C LEU A 174 0.79 -3.58 -1.90
N LEU A 175 1.20 -3.38 -3.16
CA LEU A 175 0.29 -3.40 -4.31
C LEU A 175 0.73 -4.51 -5.28
N ASP A 176 -0.16 -5.45 -5.56
CA ASP A 176 0.09 -6.55 -6.49
C ASP A 176 -0.58 -6.21 -7.82
N GLU A 177 0.24 -5.94 -8.84
CA GLU A 177 -0.20 -5.62 -10.20
C GLU A 177 -1.30 -4.53 -10.26
N PRO A 178 -1.14 -3.36 -9.61
CA PRO A 178 -2.22 -2.40 -9.40
C PRO A 178 -2.79 -1.79 -10.69
N VAL A 179 -2.11 -1.95 -11.82
CA VAL A 179 -2.51 -1.41 -13.13
C VAL A 179 -2.74 -2.48 -14.19
N SER A 180 -2.64 -3.76 -13.83
CA SER A 180 -2.89 -4.88 -14.73
C SER A 180 -4.37 -4.95 -15.13
N GLY A 181 -4.63 -5.21 -16.41
CA GLY A 181 -6.00 -5.31 -16.93
C GLY A 181 -6.77 -4.00 -17.02
N LEU A 182 -6.15 -2.85 -16.71
CA LEU A 182 -6.77 -1.55 -16.86
C LEU A 182 -6.56 -1.00 -18.29
N ASP A 183 -7.57 -0.28 -18.79
CA ASP A 183 -7.41 0.48 -20.01
C ASP A 183 -6.33 1.59 -19.86
N PRO A 184 -5.76 2.11 -20.98
CA PRO A 184 -4.63 3.04 -20.91
C PRO A 184 -4.92 4.35 -20.17
N ALA A 185 -6.17 4.82 -20.15
CA ALA A 185 -6.53 6.06 -19.45
C ALA A 185 -6.58 5.82 -17.94
N LEU A 186 -7.26 4.75 -17.53
CA LEU A 186 -7.38 4.36 -16.12
C LEU A 186 -6.03 3.95 -15.53
N ARG A 187 -5.19 3.28 -16.32
CA ARG A 187 -3.81 2.95 -15.95
C ARG A 187 -3.00 4.20 -15.60
N ARG A 188 -3.04 5.23 -16.45
CA ARG A 188 -2.36 6.51 -16.19
C ARG A 188 -2.89 7.16 -14.91
N GLN A 189 -4.20 7.26 -14.75
CA GLN A 189 -4.84 7.83 -13.56
C GLN A 189 -4.41 7.10 -12.27
N THR A 190 -4.34 5.76 -12.32
CA THR A 190 -3.91 4.96 -11.15
C THR A 190 -2.44 5.19 -10.81
N LEU A 191 -1.56 5.28 -11.82
CA LEU A 191 -0.14 5.58 -11.61
C LEU A 191 0.07 7.00 -11.07
N ASP A 192 -0.65 7.99 -11.61
CA ASP A 192 -0.59 9.37 -11.14
C ASP A 192 -1.11 9.49 -9.69
N LEU A 193 -2.15 8.72 -9.35
CA LEU A 193 -2.64 8.59 -7.99
C LEU A 193 -1.57 8.00 -7.04
N LEU A 194 -0.92 6.91 -7.44
CA LEU A 194 0.13 6.28 -6.63
C LEU A 194 1.35 7.22 -6.46
N ALA A 195 1.72 7.95 -7.49
CA ALA A 195 2.77 8.95 -7.43
C ALA A 195 2.38 10.14 -6.52
N SER A 196 1.10 10.54 -6.51
CA SER A 196 0.62 11.64 -5.64
C SER A 196 0.59 11.27 -4.16
N ILE A 197 0.55 9.98 -3.81
CA ILE A 197 0.65 9.51 -2.42
C ILE A 197 2.01 9.91 -1.82
N GLU A 198 3.08 9.96 -2.63
CA GLU A 198 4.41 10.44 -2.22
C GLU A 198 4.42 11.94 -1.87
N ILE A 199 3.61 12.75 -2.58
CA ILE A 199 3.65 14.22 -2.51
C ILE A 199 2.72 14.76 -1.41
N GLY A 200 1.96 13.92 -0.73
CA GLY A 200 0.88 14.28 0.22
C GLY A 200 1.27 15.10 1.46
N THR A 201 2.40 15.83 1.42
CA THR A 201 2.79 16.78 2.48
C THR A 201 2.58 18.25 2.13
N GLU A 202 2.07 18.63 0.94
CA GLU A 202 2.03 20.06 0.53
C GLU A 202 0.71 20.59 -0.06
N THR A 203 -0.45 20.03 0.21
CA THR A 203 -1.70 20.75 -0.11
C THR A 203 -2.60 20.95 1.09
N ALA A 204 -2.07 21.57 2.13
CA ALA A 204 -2.90 22.32 3.06
C ALA A 204 -3.17 23.69 2.42
N SER A 205 -4.33 23.83 1.79
CA SER A 205 -4.87 25.11 1.31
C SER A 205 -4.79 26.14 2.43
N THR A 206 -4.08 27.21 2.18
CA THR A 206 -4.04 28.42 3.01
C THR A 206 -5.48 28.91 3.23
N PRO A 207 -5.99 29.00 4.46
CA PRO A 207 -7.27 29.67 4.67
C PRO A 207 -7.06 31.17 4.46
N ASP A 208 -7.86 31.72 3.54
CA ASP A 208 -8.01 33.15 3.30
C ASP A 208 -8.27 33.92 4.63
N ARG A 209 -7.30 34.72 5.03
CA ARG A 209 -7.39 35.64 6.16
C ARG A 209 -7.92 36.98 5.70
N SER A 210 -9.22 37.06 5.46
CA SER A 210 -9.90 38.35 5.35
C SER A 210 -11.27 38.28 6.04
N ASN A 211 -11.30 38.40 7.35
CA ASN A 211 -12.28 39.28 8.04
C ASN A 211 -11.87 39.46 9.51
N ARG A 212 -11.33 40.64 9.83
CA ARG A 212 -11.20 41.14 11.20
C ARG A 212 -12.45 41.93 11.54
N GLY A 213 -13.13 41.50 12.56
CA GLY A 213 -14.12 42.29 13.24
C GLY A 213 -14.08 41.94 14.73
N GLY A 214 -13.44 42.81 15.51
CA GLY A 214 -13.23 42.62 16.93
C GLY A 214 -14.50 42.81 17.77
N LYS A 215 -14.44 42.30 19.02
CA LYS A 215 -14.98 42.93 20.23
C LYS A 215 -14.44 42.24 21.47
N ASP A 216 -13.85 43.04 22.34
CA ASP A 216 -13.39 42.73 23.70
C ASP A 216 -14.56 42.29 24.60
N GLU A 217 -14.30 41.29 25.47
CA GLU A 217 -14.90 41.18 26.80
C GLU A 217 -14.09 40.27 27.74
N PRO A 218 -14.19 40.45 29.08
CA PRO A 218 -13.06 40.30 29.98
C PRO A 218 -12.96 38.97 30.73
N ALA A 219 -11.78 38.77 31.31
CA ALA A 219 -11.30 37.62 32.07
C ALA A 219 -12.20 37.20 33.26
N ALA A 220 -12.45 35.88 33.39
CA ALA A 220 -12.95 35.24 34.62
C ALA A 220 -11.87 34.29 35.18
N ARG A 221 -11.75 34.31 36.51
CA ARG A 221 -10.76 33.61 37.36
C ARG A 221 -10.86 32.07 37.30
N PRO A 222 -9.77 31.33 37.51
CA PRO A 222 -9.76 29.89 37.49
C PRO A 222 -10.22 29.25 38.82
N ALA A 223 -10.98 28.17 38.73
CA ALA A 223 -11.31 27.24 39.83
C ALA A 223 -10.33 26.05 39.89
N PRO A 224 -10.14 25.41 41.06
CA PRO A 224 -9.05 24.49 41.29
C PRO A 224 -9.28 23.11 40.66
N ALA A 225 -8.15 22.48 40.28
CA ALA A 225 -8.06 21.18 39.64
C ALA A 225 -8.44 20.01 40.57
N PRO A 226 -9.11 18.98 40.05
CA PRO A 226 -9.12 17.65 40.66
C PRO A 226 -7.96 16.77 40.17
N ALA A 227 -7.62 15.80 41.00
CA ALA A 227 -6.42 14.96 40.99
C ALA A 227 -6.21 14.15 39.70
N ALA A 228 -4.94 13.85 39.48
CA ALA A 228 -4.37 13.06 38.38
C ALA A 228 -5.01 11.67 38.23
N ASP A 229 -5.60 11.45 37.06
CA ASP A 229 -5.85 10.12 36.56
C ASP A 229 -5.06 9.97 35.23
N CYS A 230 -4.43 8.79 35.03
CA CYS A 230 -3.53 8.52 33.92
C CYS A 230 -4.24 8.70 32.57
N ALA A 231 -4.27 9.91 32.06
CA ALA A 231 -4.74 10.20 30.72
C ALA A 231 -3.66 9.81 29.70
N VAL A 232 -3.94 8.79 28.92
CA VAL A 232 -3.26 8.55 27.65
C VAL A 232 -3.35 9.84 26.83
N PRO A 233 -2.25 10.44 26.38
CA PRO A 233 -2.32 11.68 25.61
C PRO A 233 -3.14 11.48 24.35
N ALA A 234 -4.17 12.30 24.17
CA ALA A 234 -4.89 12.41 22.92
C ALA A 234 -3.88 12.73 21.81
N PRO A 235 -3.99 12.12 20.61
CA PRO A 235 -3.12 12.45 19.50
C PRO A 235 -3.33 13.93 19.17
N ALA A 236 -2.23 14.68 19.20
CA ALA A 236 -2.21 16.10 18.82
C ALA A 236 -2.82 16.22 17.42
N ALA A 237 -3.86 17.03 17.31
CA ALA A 237 -4.39 17.49 16.04
C ALA A 237 -3.26 18.24 15.32
N ASP A 238 -3.03 17.88 14.05
CA ASP A 238 -2.08 18.53 13.13
C ASP A 238 -0.65 17.92 13.02
N CYS A 239 -0.52 16.60 13.15
CA CYS A 239 0.63 15.93 12.58
C CYS A 239 0.22 15.36 11.22
N ALA A 240 0.75 15.90 10.12
CA ALA A 240 0.58 15.34 8.79
C ALA A 240 0.99 13.87 8.84
N VAL A 241 0.05 12.96 8.54
CA VAL A 241 0.34 11.53 8.51
C VAL A 241 1.35 11.31 7.39
N PRO A 242 2.56 10.80 7.67
CA PRO A 242 3.55 10.59 6.62
C PRO A 242 3.00 9.63 5.56
N ALA A 243 3.35 9.90 4.30
CA ALA A 243 2.97 9.04 3.20
C ALA A 243 3.47 7.60 3.45
N PRO A 244 2.68 6.58 3.12
CA PRO A 244 3.11 5.20 3.27
C PRO A 244 4.27 4.88 2.34
N ALA A 245 5.18 4.02 2.76
CA ALA A 245 6.13 3.37 1.87
C ALA A 245 5.38 2.41 0.94
N LEU A 246 5.75 2.37 -0.34
CA LEU A 246 5.09 1.53 -1.34
C LEU A 246 6.00 0.37 -1.76
N LEU A 247 5.44 -0.85 -1.79
CA LEU A 247 6.01 -1.97 -2.52
C LEU A 247 5.08 -2.31 -3.67
N VAL A 248 5.48 -1.94 -4.90
CA VAL A 248 4.66 -2.13 -6.11
C VAL A 248 5.18 -3.33 -6.89
N VAL A 249 4.39 -4.38 -6.93
CA VAL A 249 4.70 -5.56 -7.76
C VAL A 249 4.13 -5.37 -9.15
N SER A 250 4.97 -5.55 -10.15
CA SER A 250 4.55 -5.50 -11.55
C SER A 250 5.49 -6.29 -12.46
N HIS A 251 4.98 -6.69 -13.61
CA HIS A 251 5.79 -7.16 -14.74
C HIS A 251 6.06 -6.01 -15.74
N ASP A 252 5.48 -4.84 -15.54
CA ASP A 252 5.61 -3.66 -16.39
C ASP A 252 6.60 -2.66 -15.78
N LEU A 253 7.84 -2.73 -16.27
CA LEU A 253 8.93 -1.86 -15.83
C LEU A 253 8.64 -0.38 -16.10
N ALA A 254 8.02 -0.05 -17.25
CA ALA A 254 7.72 1.34 -17.60
C ALA A 254 6.67 1.97 -16.67
N ALA A 255 5.70 1.18 -16.23
CA ALA A 255 4.68 1.63 -15.30
C ALA A 255 5.28 1.94 -13.91
N VAL A 256 6.07 1.03 -13.35
CA VAL A 256 6.63 1.20 -12.00
C VAL A 256 7.74 2.23 -11.94
N ALA A 257 8.46 2.49 -13.04
CA ALA A 257 9.50 3.52 -13.11
C ALA A 257 8.95 4.94 -12.89
N ARG A 258 7.65 5.15 -13.04
CA ARG A 258 6.99 6.45 -12.74
C ARG A 258 6.77 6.67 -11.25
N VAL A 259 6.70 5.60 -10.47
CA VAL A 259 6.30 5.62 -9.05
C VAL A 259 7.46 5.24 -8.13
N CYS A 260 8.34 4.35 -8.56
CA CYS A 260 9.35 3.75 -7.71
C CYS A 260 10.76 4.22 -8.09
N ARG A 261 11.58 4.53 -7.07
CA ARG A 261 12.97 4.98 -7.25
C ARG A 261 13.99 3.86 -7.15
N ARG A 262 13.63 2.73 -6.56
CA ARG A 262 14.43 1.50 -6.40
C ARG A 262 13.64 0.33 -6.94
N ALA A 263 14.32 -0.65 -7.51
CA ALA A 263 13.70 -1.88 -7.95
C ALA A 263 14.47 -3.12 -7.50
N LEU A 264 13.70 -4.11 -7.11
CA LEU A 264 14.13 -5.47 -6.84
C LEU A 264 13.70 -6.32 -8.02
N VAL A 265 14.64 -6.98 -8.67
CA VAL A 265 14.36 -7.91 -9.76
C VAL A 265 14.32 -9.32 -9.21
N MET A 266 13.21 -10.00 -9.42
CA MET A 266 13.03 -11.38 -8.98
C MET A 266 13.05 -12.33 -10.18
N ASP A 267 13.86 -13.36 -10.09
CA ASP A 267 13.94 -14.44 -11.07
C ASP A 267 14.11 -15.78 -10.35
N ASP A 268 13.41 -16.80 -10.80
CA ASP A 268 13.40 -18.16 -10.22
C ASP A 268 13.37 -18.21 -8.68
N GLY A 269 12.50 -17.40 -8.08
CA GLY A 269 12.30 -17.37 -6.63
C GLY A 269 13.31 -16.56 -5.84
N ALA A 270 14.33 -15.98 -6.44
CA ALA A 270 15.37 -15.18 -5.79
C ALA A 270 15.37 -13.72 -6.25
N ILE A 271 15.79 -12.80 -5.38
CA ILE A 271 16.13 -11.43 -5.79
C ILE A 271 17.53 -11.50 -6.42
N VAL A 272 17.59 -11.21 -7.72
CA VAL A 272 18.82 -11.29 -8.53
C VAL A 272 19.48 -9.93 -8.76
N GLU A 273 18.73 -8.86 -8.56
CA GLU A 273 19.25 -7.48 -8.66
C GLU A 273 18.43 -6.57 -7.74
N ASP A 274 19.13 -5.69 -7.01
CA ASP A 274 18.56 -4.65 -6.14
C ASP A 274 19.32 -3.37 -6.41
N ALA A 275 18.68 -2.43 -7.10
CA ALA A 275 19.35 -1.22 -7.54
C ALA A 275 18.38 -0.02 -7.68
N PRO A 276 18.90 1.22 -7.74
CA PRO A 276 18.11 2.37 -8.14
C PRO A 276 17.46 2.15 -9.51
N MET A 277 16.22 2.61 -9.67
CA MET A 277 15.42 2.41 -10.89
C MET A 277 16.17 2.85 -12.16
N HIS A 278 16.88 3.99 -12.12
CA HIS A 278 17.64 4.46 -13.26
C HIS A 278 18.74 3.48 -13.70
N HIS A 279 19.37 2.77 -12.74
CA HIS A 279 20.37 1.74 -13.04
C HIS A 279 19.73 0.53 -13.72
N ILE A 280 18.60 0.07 -13.22
CA ILE A 280 17.82 -1.04 -13.83
C ILE A 280 17.46 -0.72 -15.28
N LEU A 281 17.13 0.54 -15.59
CA LEU A 281 16.75 0.98 -16.93
C LEU A 281 17.96 1.15 -17.88
N THR A 282 19.10 1.63 -17.38
CA THR A 282 20.25 2.01 -18.21
C THR A 282 21.37 0.97 -18.27
N GLN A 283 21.68 0.36 -17.14
CA GLN A 283 22.85 -0.52 -16.96
C GLN A 283 22.51 -1.79 -16.14
N PRO A 284 21.48 -2.58 -16.53
CA PRO A 284 21.10 -3.78 -15.79
C PRO A 284 22.23 -4.81 -15.77
N SER A 285 22.55 -5.31 -14.59
CA SER A 285 23.65 -6.25 -14.35
C SER A 285 23.24 -7.70 -14.65
N HIS A 286 22.02 -8.09 -14.28
CA HIS A 286 21.57 -9.47 -14.42
C HIS A 286 20.89 -9.73 -15.80
N PRO A 287 21.05 -10.93 -16.40
CA PRO A 287 20.40 -11.27 -17.67
C PRO A 287 18.88 -11.15 -17.63
N ALA A 288 18.23 -11.54 -16.55
CA ALA A 288 16.78 -11.41 -16.38
C ALA A 288 16.33 -9.95 -16.40
N THR A 289 17.12 -9.04 -15.79
CA THR A 289 16.85 -7.61 -15.80
C THR A 289 16.99 -7.03 -17.20
N ARG A 290 18.02 -7.45 -17.94
CA ARG A 290 18.20 -7.06 -19.36
C ARG A 290 17.00 -7.48 -20.21
N ALA A 291 16.54 -8.71 -20.04
CA ALA A 291 15.37 -9.20 -20.75
C ALA A 291 14.08 -8.43 -20.43
N LEU A 292 13.90 -8.01 -19.17
CA LEU A 292 12.76 -7.18 -18.75
C LEU A 292 12.85 -5.78 -19.34
N ARG A 293 14.02 -5.14 -19.33
CA ARG A 293 14.26 -3.83 -19.95
C ARG A 293 14.01 -3.86 -21.47
N ASP A 294 14.54 -4.86 -22.16
CA ASP A 294 14.44 -4.99 -23.61
C ASP A 294 13.00 -5.32 -24.08
N ALA A 295 12.16 -5.83 -23.19
CA ALA A 295 10.74 -6.05 -23.42
C ALA A 295 9.89 -4.76 -23.29
N VAL A 296 10.46 -3.66 -22.77
CA VAL A 296 9.75 -2.37 -22.71
C VAL A 296 9.67 -1.81 -24.14
N PRO A 297 8.46 -1.54 -24.67
CA PRO A 297 8.33 -0.94 -26.00
C PRO A 297 9.03 0.43 -26.03
N THR A 298 10.09 0.56 -26.82
CA THR A 298 10.67 1.86 -27.14
C THR A 298 9.66 2.60 -28.01
N LEU A 299 9.17 3.75 -27.53
CA LEU A 299 8.43 4.66 -28.40
C LEU A 299 9.35 5.00 -29.59
N PRO A 300 8.88 4.91 -30.84
CA PRO A 300 9.67 5.36 -31.97
C PRO A 300 10.03 6.83 -31.72
N THR A 301 11.34 7.12 -31.67
CA THR A 301 11.85 8.48 -31.71
C THR A 301 11.27 9.14 -32.95
N ALA A 302 10.47 10.20 -32.74
CA ALA A 302 10.00 11.01 -33.85
C ALA A 302 11.26 11.41 -34.66
N THR A 303 11.42 10.82 -35.82
CA THR A 303 12.39 11.28 -36.83
C THR A 303 11.93 12.66 -37.22
N THR A 304 12.64 13.68 -36.76
CA THR A 304 12.56 15.04 -37.29
C THR A 304 13.21 14.98 -38.68
N ASP A 305 12.36 14.91 -39.71
CA ASP A 305 12.76 15.32 -41.07
C ASP A 305 12.66 16.84 -41.20
#